data_43246f2c7171dadbb89bb48e33cec419
#
_entry.id   43246f2c7171dadbb89bb48e33cec419
#
_cell.length_a   1.000
_cell.length_b   1.000
_cell.length_c   1.000
_cell.angle_alpha   90.00
_cell.angle_beta   90.00
_cell.angle_gamma   90.00
#
_symmetry.space_group_name_H-M   'P 1'
#
loop_
_entity.id
_entity.type
_entity.pdbx_description
1 polymer ?
#
loop_
_entity_poly.entity_id
_entity_poly.type
_entity_poly.pdbx_seq_one_letter_code
_entity_poly.pdbx_strand_id
1 'polypeptide(L)'
;PPEGDAGTGMAATNSIALHTGNISAGTSVFAMIVLEQPLSRVYPEIDMVTTPAGRPVAMVHCNTCTSDLDAWVRVFGEMAAAAGANLEKPRLYDILYEKTLEADADCGGLVNINYYSGESVTGLDEGRPLFVRRPGARLTLANFMRAQLYSTMATLRIGMDILFKREHVLLSKLLGHGGLFKTPVVGQRLMA
;
A
#
# COMPACT_ATOMS: atom_id res chain seq x y z
N PRO A 1 -21.54 19.58 -2.39
CA PRO A 1 -21.24 19.28 -0.98
C PRO A 1 -19.74 18.99 -0.84
N PRO A 2 -19.14 19.26 0.32
CA PRO A 2 -17.75 18.88 0.54
C PRO A 2 -17.60 17.37 0.52
N GLU A 3 -16.53 16.90 -0.17
CA GLU A 3 -16.17 15.50 -0.29
C GLU A 3 -14.86 15.25 0.45
N GLY A 4 -14.72 14.05 1.05
CA GLY A 4 -13.43 13.60 1.62
C GLY A 4 -12.44 13.17 0.54
N ASP A 5 -11.17 13.04 0.92
CA ASP A 5 -10.07 12.66 0.01
C ASP A 5 -10.36 11.36 -0.76
N ALA A 6 -11.01 10.42 -0.12
CA ALA A 6 -11.37 9.13 -0.71
C ALA A 6 -12.36 9.27 -1.87
N GLY A 7 -13.46 10.01 -1.68
CA GLY A 7 -14.46 10.28 -2.72
C GLY A 7 -13.87 11.10 -3.87
N THR A 8 -13.08 12.11 -3.54
CA THR A 8 -12.35 12.94 -4.52
C THR A 8 -11.39 12.07 -5.35
N GLY A 9 -10.65 11.15 -4.72
CA GLY A 9 -9.77 10.21 -5.40
C GLY A 9 -10.51 9.30 -6.38
N MET A 10 -11.70 8.79 -6.01
CA MET A 10 -12.55 8.00 -6.91
C MET A 10 -12.99 8.80 -8.13
N ALA A 11 -13.42 10.04 -7.94
CA ALA A 11 -13.82 10.93 -9.03
C ALA A 11 -12.63 11.26 -9.94
N ALA A 12 -11.50 11.63 -9.37
CA ALA A 12 -10.29 11.98 -10.12
C ALA A 12 -9.74 10.82 -10.96
N THR A 13 -9.87 9.59 -10.48
CA THR A 13 -9.43 8.39 -11.22
C THR A 13 -10.52 7.79 -12.10
N ASN A 14 -11.71 8.39 -12.15
CA ASN A 14 -12.88 7.84 -12.86
C ASN A 14 -13.19 6.38 -12.47
N SER A 15 -13.10 6.06 -11.16
CA SER A 15 -13.33 4.72 -10.60
C SER A 15 -14.67 4.66 -9.83
N ILE A 16 -15.74 5.26 -10.39
CA ILE A 16 -17.09 5.31 -9.79
C ILE A 16 -18.07 4.32 -10.43
N ALA A 17 -17.65 3.63 -11.48
CA ALA A 17 -18.46 2.61 -12.14
C ALA A 17 -18.46 1.30 -11.34
N LEU A 18 -19.47 0.46 -11.54
CA LEU A 18 -19.51 -0.89 -10.97
C LEU A 18 -18.25 -1.68 -11.35
N HIS A 19 -17.78 -2.51 -10.43
CA HIS A 19 -16.61 -3.37 -10.60
C HIS A 19 -15.31 -2.60 -10.88
N THR A 20 -15.29 -1.30 -10.57
CA THR A 20 -14.05 -0.52 -10.59
C THR A 20 -13.65 -0.13 -9.18
N GLY A 21 -12.38 0.17 -9.00
CA GLY A 21 -11.86 0.66 -7.75
C GLY A 21 -10.61 1.50 -7.93
N ASN A 22 -10.19 2.12 -6.85
CA ASN A 22 -8.93 2.84 -6.78
C ASN A 22 -8.15 2.46 -5.54
N ILE A 23 -6.82 2.57 -5.63
CA ILE A 23 -5.91 2.50 -4.50
C ILE A 23 -5.23 3.85 -4.36
N SER A 24 -5.29 4.41 -3.16
CA SER A 24 -4.52 5.58 -2.78
C SER A 24 -3.40 5.15 -1.85
N ALA A 25 -2.16 5.37 -2.25
CA ALA A 25 -0.97 5.03 -1.46
C ALA A 25 -0.19 6.29 -1.10
N GLY A 26 -0.39 6.74 0.12
CA GLY A 26 0.28 7.89 0.75
C GLY A 26 0.88 7.50 2.09
N THR A 27 0.70 8.30 3.13
CA THR A 27 1.10 7.97 4.51
C THR A 27 0.39 6.72 4.99
N SER A 28 -0.91 6.60 4.72
CA SER A 28 -1.71 5.38 4.79
C SER A 28 -1.97 4.84 3.39
N VAL A 29 -2.54 3.64 3.30
CA VAL A 29 -3.03 3.07 2.04
C VAL A 29 -4.46 2.63 2.19
N PHE A 30 -5.29 2.94 1.21
CA PHE A 30 -6.64 2.40 1.15
C PHE A 30 -7.01 1.99 -0.28
N ALA A 31 -7.87 0.97 -0.36
CA ALA A 31 -8.51 0.54 -1.59
C ALA A 31 -10.03 0.73 -1.46
N MET A 32 -10.65 1.31 -2.48
CA MET A 32 -12.09 1.51 -2.57
C MET A 32 -12.62 0.78 -3.78
N ILE A 33 -13.61 -0.08 -3.58
CA ILE A 33 -14.22 -0.89 -4.66
C ILE A 33 -15.71 -0.65 -4.70
N VAL A 34 -16.23 -0.28 -5.87
CA VAL A 34 -17.66 -0.06 -6.10
C VAL A 34 -18.36 -1.40 -6.24
N LEU A 35 -19.32 -1.63 -5.37
CA LEU A 35 -20.06 -2.88 -5.26
C LEU A 35 -21.43 -2.79 -5.98
N GLU A 36 -21.93 -3.94 -6.41
CA GLU A 36 -23.33 -4.06 -6.91
C GLU A 36 -24.34 -3.96 -5.77
N GLN A 37 -24.00 -4.53 -4.62
CA GLN A 37 -24.83 -4.57 -3.42
C GLN A 37 -23.95 -4.50 -2.17
N PRO A 38 -24.49 -4.12 -1.01
CA PRO A 38 -23.76 -4.16 0.26
C PRO A 38 -23.21 -5.56 0.55
N LEU A 39 -22.16 -5.63 1.36
CA LEU A 39 -21.59 -6.90 1.81
C LEU A 39 -22.61 -7.74 2.58
N SER A 40 -22.46 -9.05 2.56
CA SER A 40 -23.38 -10.01 3.19
C SER A 40 -23.45 -9.85 4.72
N ARG A 41 -22.41 -9.30 5.33
CA ARG A 41 -22.29 -9.04 6.77
C ARG A 41 -21.32 -7.91 7.05
N VAL A 42 -21.25 -7.48 8.31
CA VAL A 42 -20.25 -6.51 8.79
C VAL A 42 -18.91 -7.21 8.94
N TYR A 43 -17.86 -6.56 8.44
CA TYR A 43 -16.47 -6.94 8.62
C TYR A 43 -15.74 -5.78 9.32
N PRO A 44 -15.11 -6.00 10.49
CA PRO A 44 -14.36 -4.95 11.19
C PRO A 44 -13.19 -4.37 10.36
N GLU A 45 -12.71 -5.14 9.38
CA GLU A 45 -11.60 -4.79 8.50
C GLU A 45 -12.00 -3.92 7.30
N ILE A 46 -13.32 -3.69 7.11
CA ILE A 46 -13.85 -3.01 5.92
C ILE A 46 -14.84 -1.92 6.32
N ASP A 47 -14.57 -0.70 5.89
CA ASP A 47 -15.49 0.40 6.01
C ASP A 47 -16.45 0.42 4.82
N MET A 48 -17.74 0.64 5.10
CA MET A 48 -18.73 0.82 4.04
C MET A 48 -19.02 2.31 3.84
N VAL A 49 -18.76 2.78 2.64
CA VAL A 49 -19.02 4.16 2.20
C VAL A 49 -19.87 4.14 0.92
N THR A 50 -20.11 5.28 0.32
CA THR A 50 -20.88 5.39 -0.93
C THR A 50 -20.14 6.23 -1.98
N THR A 51 -20.42 5.96 -3.24
CA THR A 51 -20.10 6.90 -4.32
C THR A 51 -20.99 8.15 -4.21
N PRO A 52 -20.64 9.26 -4.88
CA PRO A 52 -21.53 10.43 -4.97
C PRO A 52 -22.93 10.11 -5.53
N ALA A 53 -23.07 9.03 -6.29
CA ALA A 53 -24.35 8.54 -6.84
C ALA A 53 -25.07 7.54 -5.91
N GLY A 54 -24.58 7.33 -4.68
CA GLY A 54 -25.19 6.46 -3.67
C GLY A 54 -24.92 4.96 -3.84
N ARG A 55 -24.01 4.55 -4.72
CA ARG A 55 -23.62 3.12 -4.83
C ARG A 55 -22.78 2.69 -3.64
N PRO A 56 -22.94 1.47 -3.12
CA PRO A 56 -22.11 0.99 -2.02
C PRO A 56 -20.66 0.83 -2.46
N VAL A 57 -19.74 1.17 -1.58
CA VAL A 57 -18.29 1.06 -1.77
C VAL A 57 -17.70 0.39 -0.56
N ALA A 58 -16.95 -0.67 -0.77
CA ALA A 58 -16.11 -1.27 0.27
C ALA A 58 -14.76 -0.56 0.29
N MET A 59 -14.34 -0.08 1.45
CA MET A 59 -13.04 0.53 1.68
C MET A 59 -12.23 -0.32 2.65
N VAL A 60 -11.09 -0.81 2.18
CA VAL A 60 -10.05 -1.39 3.02
C VAL A 60 -9.04 -0.31 3.31
N HIS A 61 -8.86 0.06 4.56
CA HIS A 61 -7.97 1.13 4.98
C HIS A 61 -6.88 0.59 5.93
N CYS A 62 -5.62 0.80 5.56
CA CYS A 62 -4.47 0.45 6.39
C CYS A 62 -3.75 1.72 6.84
N ASN A 63 -3.51 1.83 8.14
CA ASN A 63 -2.98 3.03 8.76
C ASN A 63 -1.53 3.32 8.36
N THR A 64 -0.74 2.29 8.07
CA THR A 64 0.68 2.45 7.77
C THR A 64 0.99 2.03 6.33
N CYS A 65 1.51 2.96 5.53
CA CYS A 65 2.05 2.71 4.20
C CYS A 65 3.48 3.26 4.09
N THR A 66 3.63 4.56 3.84
CA THR A 66 4.96 5.14 3.58
C THR A 66 5.66 5.69 4.83
N SER A 67 5.04 5.70 5.99
CA SER A 67 5.63 6.28 7.20
C SER A 67 6.93 5.59 7.64
N ASP A 68 6.90 4.24 7.70
CA ASP A 68 8.09 3.44 8.02
C ASP A 68 9.12 3.50 6.87
N LEU A 69 8.63 3.44 5.65
CA LEU A 69 9.45 3.56 4.45
C LEU A 69 10.20 4.91 4.40
N ASP A 70 9.55 6.01 4.76
CA ASP A 70 10.15 7.34 4.88
C ASP A 70 11.32 7.37 5.87
N ALA A 71 11.22 6.64 6.97
CA ALA A 71 12.31 6.52 7.94
C ALA A 71 13.55 5.85 7.32
N TRP A 72 13.35 4.78 6.59
CA TRP A 72 14.44 4.09 5.88
C TRP A 72 15.05 4.94 4.76
N VAL A 73 14.21 5.61 3.97
CA VAL A 73 14.70 6.54 2.92
C VAL A 73 15.58 7.62 3.53
N ARG A 74 15.22 8.12 4.70
CA ARG A 74 16.03 9.11 5.46
C ARG A 74 17.40 8.53 5.85
N VAL A 75 17.43 7.32 6.40
CA VAL A 75 18.69 6.63 6.77
C VAL A 75 19.60 6.45 5.55
N PHE A 76 19.05 6.05 4.40
CA PHE A 76 19.83 5.95 3.17
C PHE A 76 20.30 7.32 2.65
N GLY A 77 19.53 8.37 2.85
CA GLY A 77 19.93 9.74 2.54
C GLY A 77 21.09 10.22 3.41
N GLU A 78 21.06 9.95 4.72
CA GLU A 78 22.14 10.24 5.65
C GLU A 78 23.42 9.49 5.26
N MET A 79 23.31 8.21 4.90
CA MET A 79 24.44 7.42 4.42
C MET A 79 25.02 8.00 3.12
N ALA A 80 24.18 8.36 2.15
CA ALA A 80 24.63 8.96 0.90
C ALA A 80 25.36 10.29 1.15
N ALA A 81 24.82 11.15 2.01
CA ALA A 81 25.46 12.41 2.38
C ALA A 81 26.82 12.21 3.08
N ALA A 82 26.90 11.23 4.00
CA ALA A 82 28.16 10.87 4.65
C ALA A 82 29.21 10.36 3.66
N ALA A 83 28.78 9.73 2.56
CA ALA A 83 29.65 9.30 1.47
C ALA A 83 29.93 10.41 0.42
N GLY A 84 29.48 11.63 0.66
CA GLY A 84 29.70 12.79 -0.21
C GLY A 84 28.70 12.93 -1.36
N ALA A 85 27.63 12.15 -1.38
CA ALA A 85 26.57 12.22 -2.39
C ALA A 85 25.34 12.95 -1.84
N ASN A 86 25.12 14.18 -2.26
CA ASN A 86 23.93 14.96 -1.90
C ASN A 86 22.79 14.66 -2.90
N LEU A 87 21.85 13.82 -2.47
CA LEU A 87 20.69 13.43 -3.26
C LEU A 87 19.42 14.11 -2.73
N GLU A 88 18.68 14.74 -3.62
CA GLU A 88 17.34 15.24 -3.30
C GLU A 88 16.39 14.08 -2.96
N LYS A 89 15.49 14.30 -2.01
CA LYS A 89 14.57 13.26 -1.52
C LYS A 89 13.78 12.55 -2.64
N PRO A 90 13.21 13.22 -3.66
CA PRO A 90 12.53 12.53 -4.76
C PRO A 90 13.45 11.59 -5.54
N ARG A 91 14.69 12.02 -5.82
CA ARG A 91 15.65 11.19 -6.54
C ARG A 91 16.06 9.97 -5.73
N LEU A 92 16.17 10.11 -4.43
CA LEU A 92 16.48 8.99 -3.53
C LEU A 92 15.35 7.94 -3.54
N TYR A 93 14.09 8.39 -3.54
CA TYR A 93 12.95 7.49 -3.71
C TYR A 93 13.00 6.73 -5.03
N ASP A 94 13.26 7.41 -6.15
CA ASP A 94 13.32 6.76 -7.46
C ASP A 94 14.41 5.67 -7.47
N ILE A 95 15.62 5.98 -6.99
CA ILE A 95 16.73 5.02 -6.91
C ILE A 95 16.33 3.80 -6.08
N LEU A 96 15.78 4.02 -4.89
CA LEU A 96 15.43 2.94 -3.96
C LEU A 96 14.26 2.11 -4.48
N TYR A 97 13.27 2.74 -5.10
CA TYR A 97 12.11 2.04 -5.66
C TYR A 97 12.48 1.24 -6.91
N GLU A 98 13.23 1.81 -7.84
CA GLU A 98 13.73 1.10 -9.02
C GLU A 98 14.55 -0.14 -8.63
N LYS A 99 15.36 -0.05 -7.54
CA LYS A 99 16.12 -1.19 -7.03
C LYS A 99 15.24 -2.39 -6.66
N THR A 100 14.00 -2.17 -6.26
CA THR A 100 13.08 -3.27 -5.94
C THR A 100 12.80 -4.20 -7.12
N LEU A 101 12.94 -3.72 -8.34
CA LEU A 101 12.72 -4.52 -9.56
C LEU A 101 13.80 -5.59 -9.78
N GLU A 102 14.97 -5.43 -9.16
CA GLU A 102 16.09 -6.38 -9.20
C GLU A 102 16.01 -7.45 -8.08
N ALA A 103 15.06 -7.32 -7.18
CA ALA A 103 14.95 -8.19 -6.00
C ALA A 103 14.42 -9.59 -6.35
N ASP A 104 14.76 -10.55 -5.50
CA ASP A 104 14.16 -11.88 -5.54
C ASP A 104 12.65 -11.81 -5.27
N ALA A 105 11.88 -12.73 -5.84
CA ALA A 105 10.43 -12.74 -5.69
C ALA A 105 9.98 -12.88 -4.23
N ASP A 106 10.75 -13.60 -3.42
CA ASP A 106 10.54 -13.82 -1.99
C ASP A 106 11.30 -12.83 -1.10
N CYS A 107 11.79 -11.72 -1.66
CA CYS A 107 12.63 -10.74 -0.98
C CYS A 107 13.90 -11.36 -0.35
N GLY A 108 14.41 -12.47 -0.90
CA GLY A 108 15.58 -13.17 -0.36
C GLY A 108 15.38 -13.74 1.05
N GLY A 109 14.12 -14.01 1.43
CA GLY A 109 13.75 -14.50 2.75
C GLY A 109 13.75 -13.43 3.85
N LEU A 110 13.64 -12.16 3.47
CA LEU A 110 13.45 -11.04 4.39
C LEU A 110 11.96 -10.83 4.67
N VAL A 111 11.62 -10.47 5.91
CA VAL A 111 10.26 -10.14 6.31
C VAL A 111 10.26 -8.77 6.99
N ASN A 112 9.35 -7.91 6.57
CA ASN A 112 9.10 -6.63 7.21
C ASN A 112 7.64 -6.55 7.67
N ILE A 113 7.45 -6.04 8.86
CA ILE A 113 6.14 -5.66 9.43
C ILE A 113 6.25 -4.17 9.72
N ASN A 114 5.55 -3.36 8.92
CA ASN A 114 5.71 -1.92 8.92
C ASN A 114 4.72 -1.17 9.84
N TYR A 115 4.11 -1.84 10.79
CA TYR A 115 3.09 -1.22 11.65
C TYR A 115 3.71 -0.15 12.54
N TYR A 116 3.63 1.09 12.08
CA TYR A 116 4.11 2.28 12.79
C TYR A 116 3.10 2.77 13.83
N SER A 117 1.83 2.48 13.60
CA SER A 117 0.71 2.71 14.51
C SER A 117 -0.13 1.45 14.62
N GLY A 118 -1.21 1.49 15.40
CA GLY A 118 -2.21 0.44 15.41
C GLY A 118 -2.78 0.18 14.00
N GLU A 119 -3.26 -1.03 13.77
CA GLU A 119 -3.74 -1.46 12.46
C GLU A 119 -5.05 -2.23 12.58
N SER A 120 -6.15 -1.59 12.20
CA SER A 120 -7.51 -2.14 12.32
C SER A 120 -7.71 -3.43 11.53
N VAL A 121 -7.11 -3.54 10.34
CA VAL A 121 -7.22 -4.73 9.48
C VAL A 121 -6.67 -5.98 10.16
N THR A 122 -5.71 -5.83 11.06
CA THR A 122 -5.11 -6.94 11.81
C THR A 122 -5.45 -6.95 13.30
N GLY A 123 -6.31 -6.02 13.75
CA GLY A 123 -6.75 -5.93 15.13
C GLY A 123 -5.64 -5.56 16.13
N LEU A 124 -4.65 -4.79 15.70
CA LEU A 124 -3.55 -4.32 16.53
C LEU A 124 -3.81 -2.88 17.01
N ASP A 125 -3.78 -2.66 18.32
CA ASP A 125 -4.00 -1.34 18.93
C ASP A 125 -2.74 -0.46 18.86
N GLU A 126 -1.55 -1.07 18.85
CA GLU A 126 -0.27 -0.37 18.81
C GLU A 126 0.64 -0.86 17.69
N GLY A 127 1.42 0.07 17.13
CA GLY A 127 2.44 -0.25 16.14
C GLY A 127 3.74 -0.72 16.77
N ARG A 128 4.39 -1.66 16.08
CA ARG A 128 5.76 -2.12 16.37
C ARG A 128 6.43 -2.52 15.05
N PRO A 129 7.09 -1.59 14.34
CA PRO A 129 7.85 -1.94 13.15
C PRO A 129 8.90 -3.00 13.48
N LEU A 130 8.95 -4.04 12.66
CA LEU A 130 9.83 -5.18 12.88
C LEU A 130 10.41 -5.65 11.56
N PHE A 131 11.74 -5.67 11.47
CA PHE A 131 12.44 -6.27 10.35
C PHE A 131 13.14 -7.56 10.80
N VAL A 132 12.82 -8.67 10.14
CA VAL A 132 13.30 -10.00 10.50
C VAL A 132 14.01 -10.64 9.34
N ARG A 133 15.12 -11.31 9.64
CA ARG A 133 15.84 -12.17 8.70
C ARG A 133 16.38 -13.41 9.39
N ARG A 134 16.38 -14.52 8.68
CA ARG A 134 17.11 -15.73 9.11
C ARG A 134 18.57 -15.64 8.67
N PRO A 135 19.50 -16.42 9.27
CA PRO A 135 20.94 -16.37 8.93
C PRO A 135 21.26 -16.56 7.45
N GLY A 136 20.51 -17.40 6.75
CA GLY A 136 20.68 -17.66 5.31
C GLY A 136 19.94 -16.71 4.37
N ALA A 137 19.31 -15.65 4.87
CA ALA A 137 18.60 -14.69 4.03
C ALA A 137 19.58 -13.84 3.20
N ARG A 138 19.19 -13.54 1.96
CA ARG A 138 19.94 -12.66 1.06
C ARG A 138 19.63 -11.19 1.35
N LEU A 139 20.37 -10.59 2.27
CA LEU A 139 20.24 -9.17 2.59
C LEU A 139 20.97 -8.33 1.53
N THR A 140 20.24 -7.84 0.55
CA THR A 140 20.65 -6.85 -0.45
C THR A 140 19.76 -5.63 -0.37
N LEU A 141 20.22 -4.48 -0.91
CA LEU A 141 19.38 -3.28 -0.98
C LEU A 141 18.08 -3.55 -1.75
N ALA A 142 18.15 -4.28 -2.85
CA ALA A 142 16.99 -4.65 -3.66
C ALA A 142 15.97 -5.46 -2.84
N ASN A 143 16.40 -6.54 -2.20
CA ASN A 143 15.55 -7.40 -1.39
C ASN A 143 14.97 -6.65 -0.17
N PHE A 144 15.81 -5.84 0.48
CA PHE A 144 15.38 -5.02 1.61
C PHE A 144 14.24 -4.06 1.18
N MET A 145 14.47 -3.28 0.12
CA MET A 145 13.47 -2.29 -0.34
C MET A 145 12.19 -2.95 -0.86
N ARG A 146 12.30 -4.12 -1.50
CA ARG A 146 11.11 -4.88 -1.92
C ARG A 146 10.31 -5.38 -0.71
N ALA A 147 10.97 -5.88 0.33
CA ALA A 147 10.30 -6.30 1.57
C ALA A 147 9.58 -5.12 2.24
N GLN A 148 10.19 -3.92 2.22
CA GLN A 148 9.56 -2.69 2.72
C GLN A 148 8.28 -2.36 1.93
N LEU A 149 8.33 -2.37 0.59
CA LEU A 149 7.15 -2.10 -0.25
C LEU A 149 6.09 -3.18 -0.14
N TYR A 150 6.47 -4.45 -0.07
CA TYR A 150 5.50 -5.53 0.10
C TYR A 150 4.77 -5.46 1.43
N SER A 151 5.43 -5.05 2.51
CA SER A 151 4.76 -4.90 3.80
C SER A 151 3.66 -3.84 3.78
N THR A 152 3.83 -2.76 2.98
CA THR A 152 2.77 -1.75 2.82
C THR A 152 1.53 -2.29 2.13
N MET A 153 1.69 -3.31 1.28
CA MET A 153 0.60 -3.92 0.50
C MET A 153 0.02 -5.18 1.15
N ALA A 154 0.80 -5.86 2.00
CA ALA A 154 0.40 -7.13 2.60
C ALA A 154 -0.86 -6.98 3.47
N THR A 155 -0.93 -5.93 4.28
CA THR A 155 -2.10 -5.65 5.13
C THR A 155 -3.32 -5.30 4.28
N LEU A 156 -3.14 -4.48 3.24
CA LEU A 156 -4.20 -4.19 2.28
C LEU A 156 -4.74 -5.47 1.64
N ARG A 157 -3.84 -6.41 1.28
CA ARG A 157 -4.21 -7.70 0.70
C ARG A 157 -5.09 -8.53 1.64
N ILE A 158 -4.88 -8.48 2.95
CA ILE A 158 -5.71 -9.21 3.93
C ILE A 158 -7.17 -8.74 3.82
N GLY A 159 -7.41 -7.43 3.83
CA GLY A 159 -8.76 -6.89 3.67
C GLY A 159 -9.35 -7.15 2.27
N MET A 160 -8.53 -7.01 1.21
CA MET A 160 -8.97 -7.30 -0.16
C MET A 160 -9.34 -8.78 -0.35
N ASP A 161 -8.66 -9.71 0.31
CA ASP A 161 -9.00 -11.13 0.28
C ASP A 161 -10.38 -11.44 0.88
N ILE A 162 -10.87 -10.63 1.82
CA ILE A 162 -12.25 -10.72 2.30
C ILE A 162 -13.21 -10.44 1.15
N LEU A 163 -13.00 -9.35 0.41
CA LEU A 163 -13.84 -8.99 -0.72
C LEU A 163 -13.83 -10.05 -1.82
N PHE A 164 -12.65 -10.53 -2.19
CA PHE A 164 -12.53 -11.45 -3.32
C PHE A 164 -12.88 -12.90 -2.98
N LYS A 165 -12.44 -13.38 -1.80
CA LYS A 165 -12.55 -14.81 -1.44
C LYS A 165 -13.81 -15.15 -0.65
N ARG A 166 -14.34 -14.20 0.14
CA ARG A 166 -15.54 -14.43 0.97
C ARG A 166 -16.79 -13.83 0.37
N GLU A 167 -16.71 -12.60 -0.11
CA GLU A 167 -17.83 -11.86 -0.70
C GLU A 167 -17.92 -12.01 -2.23
N HIS A 168 -16.94 -12.66 -2.86
CA HIS A 168 -16.87 -12.91 -4.29
C HIS A 168 -17.07 -11.65 -5.14
N VAL A 169 -16.57 -10.51 -4.64
CA VAL A 169 -16.67 -9.22 -5.32
C VAL A 169 -15.92 -9.29 -6.65
N LEU A 170 -16.58 -8.90 -7.72
CA LEU A 170 -15.99 -8.79 -9.04
C LEU A 170 -15.25 -7.45 -9.18
N LEU A 171 -14.05 -7.48 -9.69
CA LEU A 171 -13.24 -6.31 -9.98
C LEU A 171 -12.68 -6.41 -11.40
N SER A 172 -13.07 -5.47 -12.26
CA SER A 172 -12.60 -5.41 -13.65
C SER A 172 -11.42 -4.45 -13.83
N LYS A 173 -11.34 -3.41 -12.97
CA LYS A 173 -10.31 -2.38 -13.08
C LYS A 173 -9.99 -1.78 -11.71
N LEU A 174 -8.69 -1.72 -11.40
CA LEU A 174 -8.17 -1.07 -10.20
C LEU A 174 -7.15 -0.01 -10.62
N LEU A 175 -7.35 1.22 -10.18
CA LEU A 175 -6.51 2.36 -10.52
C LEU A 175 -5.71 2.80 -9.31
N GLY A 176 -4.39 2.90 -9.48
CA GLY A 176 -3.49 3.33 -8.41
C GLY A 176 -3.12 4.81 -8.54
N HIS A 177 -3.10 5.53 -7.41
CA HIS A 177 -2.57 6.89 -7.30
C HIS A 177 -1.85 7.12 -5.97
N GLY A 178 -1.17 8.26 -5.84
CA GLY A 178 -0.38 8.58 -4.65
C GLY A 178 1.12 8.37 -4.85
N GLY A 179 1.87 8.53 -3.75
CA GLY A 179 3.33 8.57 -3.78
C GLY A 179 3.99 7.32 -4.37
N LEU A 180 3.46 6.15 -4.06
CA LEU A 180 3.98 4.86 -4.54
C LEU A 180 3.96 4.73 -6.07
N PHE A 181 3.01 5.38 -6.73
CA PHE A 181 2.82 5.30 -8.18
C PHE A 181 3.56 6.39 -8.96
N LYS A 182 4.29 7.28 -8.27
CA LYS A 182 5.07 8.34 -8.92
C LYS A 182 6.31 7.80 -9.62
N THR A 183 6.98 6.79 -9.03
CA THR A 183 8.08 6.11 -9.71
C THR A 183 7.51 5.14 -10.74
N PRO A 184 7.78 5.35 -12.04
CA PRO A 184 7.16 4.57 -13.10
C PRO A 184 7.39 3.06 -12.94
N VAL A 185 6.37 2.28 -13.25
CA VAL A 185 6.39 0.80 -13.29
C VAL A 185 6.41 0.13 -11.91
N VAL A 186 7.07 0.71 -10.90
CA VAL A 186 7.31 0.04 -9.60
C VAL A 186 6.00 -0.28 -8.89
N GLY A 187 5.17 0.72 -8.64
CA GLY A 187 3.89 0.52 -7.96
C GLY A 187 2.98 -0.48 -8.68
N GLN A 188 2.89 -0.37 -10.00
CA GLN A 188 2.08 -1.25 -10.83
C GLN A 188 2.54 -2.71 -10.77
N ARG A 189 3.86 -2.96 -10.87
CA ARG A 189 4.42 -4.32 -10.83
C ARG A 189 4.34 -4.99 -9.47
N LEU A 190 4.49 -4.21 -8.41
CA LEU A 190 4.47 -4.79 -7.06
C LEU A 190 3.06 -5.04 -6.54
N MET A 191 2.04 -4.38 -7.12
CA MET A 191 0.64 -4.55 -6.72
C MET A 191 -0.14 -5.52 -7.60
N ALA A 192 0.32 -5.84 -8.79
CA ALA A 192 -0.29 -6.82 -9.67
C ALA A 192 0.00 -8.26 -9.22
#